data_74071c7bf8c7dedcf847bc067a389cd1
#
_entry.id   74071c7bf8c7dedcf847bc067a389cd1
#
_cell.length_a   1.000
_cell.length_b   1.000
_cell.length_c   1.000
_cell.angle_alpha   90.00
_cell.angle_beta   90.00
_cell.angle_gamma   90.00
#
_symmetry.space_group_name_H-M   'P 1'
#
loop_
_entity.id
_entity.type
_entity.pdbx_description
1 polymer ?
#
loop_
_entity_poly.entity_id
_entity_poly.type
_entity_poly.pdbx_seq_one_letter_code
_entity_poly.pdbx_strand_id
1 'polypeptide(L)'
;LMLGFDKINEFNFDTASFLDEDIQWLSISKKYLANKEYCNLLINSSYNFAEENINSIKDKISDYLIKQASNILNCELNNYEHKSLHFWKYAMSEKNNNLGSLFDENSKIVVCGDWCMNGKIEGAFLSAKDAANKILKYI
;
A
#
# COMPACT_ATOMS: atom_id res chain seq x y z
N LEU A 1 2.42 -1.76 8.06
CA LEU A 1 2.84 -2.79 8.99
C LEU A 1 2.39 -4.15 8.47
N MET A 2 3.28 -5.14 8.52
CA MET A 2 2.99 -6.51 8.14
C MET A 2 3.20 -7.41 9.35
N LEU A 3 2.23 -8.26 9.64
CA LEU A 3 2.30 -9.27 10.69
C LEU A 3 2.12 -10.66 10.05
N GLY A 4 2.96 -11.61 10.45
CA GLY A 4 2.85 -13.01 10.04
C GLY A 4 2.49 -13.88 11.22
N PHE A 5 1.52 -14.79 11.04
CA PHE A 5 1.02 -15.70 12.06
C PHE A 5 1.05 -17.14 11.56
N ASP A 6 1.40 -18.05 12.42
CA ASP A 6 1.23 -19.48 12.18
C ASP A 6 -0.24 -19.87 12.15
N LYS A 7 -1.06 -19.18 12.93
CA LYS A 7 -2.50 -19.37 12.99
C LYS A 7 -3.17 -18.08 13.47
N ILE A 8 -4.21 -17.64 12.80
CA ILE A 8 -5.03 -16.49 13.22
C ILE A 8 -6.51 -16.90 13.25
N ASN A 9 -7.31 -16.17 14.01
CA ASN A 9 -8.75 -16.34 14.03
C ASN A 9 -9.34 -16.21 12.60
N GLU A 10 -10.42 -16.92 12.34
CA GLU A 10 -11.13 -16.78 11.08
C GLU A 10 -11.86 -15.44 11.03
N PHE A 11 -11.62 -14.70 9.96
CA PHE A 11 -12.35 -13.47 9.65
C PHE A 11 -13.25 -13.72 8.44
N ASN A 12 -14.43 -13.08 8.44
CA ASN A 12 -15.42 -13.20 7.37
C ASN A 12 -15.12 -12.23 6.19
N PHE A 13 -13.89 -11.72 6.10
CA PHE A 13 -13.46 -10.83 5.03
C PHE A 13 -11.97 -11.01 4.74
N ASP A 14 -11.56 -10.73 3.52
CA ASP A 14 -10.16 -10.72 3.11
C ASP A 14 -9.55 -9.31 3.20
N THR A 15 -10.38 -8.28 3.01
CA THR A 15 -9.95 -6.87 3.06
C THR A 15 -11.02 -6.00 3.68
N ALA A 16 -10.59 -4.93 4.36
CA ALA A 16 -11.47 -3.89 4.90
C ALA A 16 -10.83 -2.51 4.74
N SER A 17 -11.64 -1.49 4.42
CA SER A 17 -11.23 -0.10 4.38
C SER A 17 -12.00 0.71 5.42
N PHE A 18 -11.32 1.70 5.98
CA PHE A 18 -11.86 2.59 7.03
C PHE A 18 -11.73 4.03 6.59
N LEU A 19 -12.70 4.85 6.96
CA LEU A 19 -12.70 6.30 6.72
C LEU A 19 -12.46 6.99 8.05
N ASP A 20 -11.66 8.05 8.00
CA ASP A 20 -11.38 8.94 9.14
C ASP A 20 -10.72 8.24 10.35
N GLU A 21 -10.01 7.13 10.11
CA GLU A 21 -9.28 6.36 11.09
C GLU A 21 -7.76 6.40 10.84
N ASP A 22 -6.97 6.10 11.85
CA ASP A 22 -5.51 5.98 11.71
C ASP A 22 -5.09 4.78 10.85
N ILE A 23 -5.91 3.74 10.81
CA ILE A 23 -5.80 2.61 9.89
C ILE A 23 -6.78 2.83 8.75
N GLN A 24 -6.26 2.93 7.52
CA GLN A 24 -7.08 3.10 6.32
C GLN A 24 -7.47 1.78 5.67
N TRP A 25 -6.61 0.75 5.78
CA TRP A 25 -6.81 -0.51 5.10
C TRP A 25 -6.23 -1.68 5.89
N LEU A 26 -6.99 -2.76 5.98
CA LEU A 26 -6.54 -4.07 6.44
C LEU A 26 -6.70 -5.09 5.32
N SER A 27 -5.73 -5.98 5.18
CA SER A 27 -5.81 -7.12 4.27
C SER A 27 -5.28 -8.37 4.96
N ILE A 28 -6.04 -9.46 4.85
CA ILE A 28 -5.72 -10.76 5.40
C ILE A 28 -5.46 -11.71 4.23
N SER A 29 -4.33 -12.38 4.23
CA SER A 29 -4.04 -13.41 3.24
C SER A 29 -3.61 -14.71 3.91
N LYS A 30 -4.24 -15.80 3.51
CA LYS A 30 -3.90 -17.16 3.96
C LYS A 30 -3.11 -17.85 2.86
N LYS A 31 -2.03 -18.52 3.24
CA LYS A 31 -1.22 -19.33 2.33
C LYS A 31 -0.96 -20.70 2.94
N TYR A 32 -1.03 -21.73 2.11
CA TYR A 32 -0.62 -23.07 2.46
C TYR A 32 0.76 -23.34 1.87
N LEU A 33 1.73 -23.65 2.70
CA LEU A 33 3.08 -24.02 2.30
C LEU A 33 3.52 -25.23 3.11
N ALA A 34 4.02 -26.27 2.43
CA ALA A 34 4.48 -27.52 3.07
C ALA A 34 3.49 -28.10 4.10
N ASN A 35 2.20 -28.14 3.74
CA ASN A 35 1.10 -28.62 4.58
C ASN A 35 0.85 -27.82 5.86
N LYS A 36 1.37 -26.58 5.94
CA LYS A 36 1.12 -25.66 7.03
C LYS A 36 0.39 -24.41 6.50
N GLU A 37 -0.61 -23.97 7.23
CA GLU A 37 -1.30 -22.72 6.96
C GLU A 37 -0.55 -21.55 7.62
N TYR A 38 -0.31 -20.50 6.84
CA TYR A 38 0.23 -19.24 7.29
C TYR A 38 -0.78 -18.14 7.04
N CYS A 39 -0.90 -17.23 7.97
CA CYS A 39 -1.75 -16.06 7.83
C CYS A 39 -0.90 -14.80 7.88
N ASN A 40 -1.12 -13.88 6.94
CA ASN A 40 -0.50 -12.57 6.94
C ASN A 40 -1.58 -11.50 7.10
N LEU A 41 -1.34 -10.54 7.97
CA LEU A 41 -2.14 -9.34 8.15
C LEU A 41 -1.31 -8.14 7.69
N LEU A 42 -1.80 -7.43 6.67
CA LEU A 42 -1.27 -6.16 6.24
C LEU A 42 -2.13 -5.04 6.83
N ILE A 43 -1.50 -4.10 7.50
CA ILE A 43 -2.10 -2.92 8.12
C ILE A 43 -1.52 -1.68 7.44
N ASN A 44 -2.32 -0.96 6.68
CA ASN A 44 -1.95 0.32 6.10
C ASN A 44 -2.55 1.45 6.93
N SER A 45 -1.69 2.34 7.42
CA SER A 45 -2.14 3.57 8.08
C SER A 45 -2.76 4.54 7.07
N SER A 46 -3.52 5.50 7.59
CA SER A 46 -3.93 6.66 6.82
C SER A 46 -2.72 7.56 6.48
N TYR A 47 -2.90 8.41 5.47
CA TYR A 47 -1.89 9.39 5.08
C TYR A 47 -1.58 10.36 6.23
N ASN A 48 -2.59 10.90 6.89
CA ASN A 48 -2.44 11.85 7.98
C ASN A 48 -1.62 11.25 9.13
N PHE A 49 -1.98 10.03 9.56
CA PHE A 49 -1.23 9.33 10.59
C PHE A 49 0.23 9.11 10.18
N ALA A 50 0.49 8.73 8.92
CA ALA A 50 1.84 8.51 8.43
C ALA A 50 2.68 9.79 8.42
N GLU A 51 2.12 10.93 7.98
CA GLU A 51 2.80 12.23 7.98
C GLU A 51 3.13 12.70 9.39
N GLU A 52 2.19 12.60 10.32
CA GLU A 52 2.39 13.00 11.72
C GLU A 52 3.46 12.16 12.42
N ASN A 53 3.64 10.92 11.99
CA ASN A 53 4.52 9.95 12.65
C ASN A 53 5.80 9.61 11.85
N ILE A 54 6.10 10.31 10.76
CA ILE A 54 7.23 9.99 9.87
C ILE A 54 8.60 9.96 10.58
N ASN A 55 8.76 10.76 11.64
CA ASN A 55 9.98 10.84 12.45
C ASN A 55 9.88 10.06 13.77
N SER A 56 8.78 9.36 14.00
CA SER A 56 8.55 8.63 15.26
C SER A 56 9.31 7.30 15.29
N ILE A 57 9.49 6.77 16.49
CA ILE A 57 10.17 5.48 16.69
C ILE A 57 9.30 4.36 16.11
N LYS A 58 9.88 3.56 15.19
CA LYS A 58 9.17 2.49 14.45
C LYS A 58 8.45 1.50 15.37
N ASP A 59 9.04 1.10 16.48
CA ASP A 59 8.39 0.17 17.40
C ASP A 59 7.14 0.77 18.04
N LYS A 60 7.17 2.04 18.44
CA LYS A 60 5.99 2.72 18.99
C LYS A 60 4.85 2.81 17.99
N ILE A 61 5.17 3.08 16.70
CA ILE A 61 4.17 3.09 15.63
C ILE A 61 3.60 1.68 15.42
N SER A 62 4.46 0.66 15.39
CA SER A 62 4.03 -0.72 15.23
C SER A 62 3.09 -1.15 16.34
N ASP A 63 3.46 -0.89 17.60
CA ASP A 63 2.68 -1.27 18.77
C ASP A 63 1.33 -0.54 18.79
N TYR A 64 1.32 0.74 18.42
CA TYR A 64 0.09 1.50 18.28
C TYR A 64 -0.84 0.91 17.22
N LEU A 65 -0.32 0.65 16.00
CA LEU A 65 -1.11 0.09 14.90
C LEU A 65 -1.62 -1.33 15.22
N ILE A 66 -0.82 -2.15 15.90
CA ILE A 66 -1.26 -3.47 16.38
C ILE A 66 -2.43 -3.33 17.34
N LYS A 67 -2.34 -2.41 18.30
CA LYS A 67 -3.42 -2.15 19.27
C LYS A 67 -4.70 -1.68 18.57
N GLN A 68 -4.60 -0.75 17.63
CA GLN A 68 -5.76 -0.28 16.87
C GLN A 68 -6.39 -1.40 16.02
N ALA A 69 -5.55 -2.18 15.30
CA ALA A 69 -6.03 -3.32 14.54
C ALA A 69 -6.68 -4.41 15.43
N SER A 70 -6.13 -4.67 16.61
CA SER A 70 -6.72 -5.59 17.59
C SER A 70 -8.11 -5.14 18.03
N ASN A 71 -8.30 -3.84 18.27
CA ASN A 71 -9.61 -3.26 18.62
C ASN A 71 -10.61 -3.40 17.45
N ILE A 72 -10.21 -3.06 16.23
CA ILE A 72 -11.05 -3.15 15.03
C ILE A 72 -11.48 -4.60 14.78
N LEU A 73 -10.55 -5.54 14.90
CA LEU A 73 -10.78 -6.95 14.63
C LEU A 73 -11.42 -7.70 15.82
N ASN A 74 -11.52 -7.03 16.97
CA ASN A 74 -11.96 -7.62 18.23
C ASN A 74 -11.23 -8.94 18.57
N CYS A 75 -9.91 -8.94 18.33
CA CYS A 75 -9.04 -10.09 18.62
C CYS A 75 -7.64 -9.63 19.01
N GLU A 76 -6.93 -10.44 19.81
CA GLU A 76 -5.56 -10.19 20.17
C GLU A 76 -4.61 -10.55 19.01
N LEU A 77 -3.71 -9.61 18.65
CA LEU A 77 -2.73 -9.77 17.58
C LEU A 77 -1.29 -9.89 18.10
N ASN A 78 -1.10 -10.23 19.38
CA ASN A 78 0.22 -10.27 20.01
C ASN A 78 1.04 -11.53 19.69
N ASN A 79 0.41 -12.56 19.14
CA ASN A 79 1.03 -13.87 18.85
C ASN A 79 1.58 -13.96 17.42
N TYR A 80 2.15 -12.85 16.89
CA TYR A 80 2.79 -12.86 15.58
C TYR A 80 4.19 -13.49 15.66
N GLU A 81 4.55 -14.27 14.64
CA GLU A 81 5.89 -14.82 14.43
C GLU A 81 6.80 -13.86 13.67
N HIS A 82 6.18 -12.94 12.90
CA HIS A 82 6.89 -11.94 12.10
C HIS A 82 6.22 -10.58 12.19
N LYS A 83 7.05 -9.53 12.38
CA LYS A 83 6.64 -8.13 12.35
C LYS A 83 7.57 -7.34 11.46
N SER A 84 7.02 -6.54 10.53
CA SER A 84 7.81 -5.64 9.70
C SER A 84 7.05 -4.35 9.42
N LEU A 85 7.66 -3.20 9.72
CA LEU A 85 7.12 -1.87 9.41
C LEU A 85 7.92 -1.23 8.28
N HIS A 86 7.22 -0.87 7.19
CA HIS A 86 7.77 -0.13 6.06
C HIS A 86 7.12 1.23 5.92
N PHE A 87 7.94 2.25 5.67
CA PHE A 87 7.51 3.57 5.24
C PHE A 87 7.71 3.71 3.74
N TRP A 88 6.63 4.02 3.04
CA TRP A 88 6.64 4.25 1.60
C TRP A 88 6.42 5.74 1.34
N LYS A 89 7.51 6.51 1.36
CA LYS A 89 7.48 7.96 1.26
C LYS A 89 6.75 8.50 0.02
N TYR A 90 6.73 7.74 -1.05
CA TYR A 90 6.14 8.13 -2.34
C TYR A 90 5.06 7.14 -2.79
N ALA A 91 4.30 6.59 -1.85
CA ALA A 91 3.28 5.58 -2.15
C ALA A 91 2.08 6.12 -2.92
N MET A 92 1.77 7.41 -2.75
CA MET A 92 0.61 8.04 -3.39
C MET A 92 0.97 9.42 -3.94
N SER A 93 0.37 9.78 -5.06
CA SER A 93 0.42 11.12 -5.62
C SER A 93 -0.68 11.98 -4.97
N GLU A 94 -0.34 13.14 -4.44
CA GLU A 94 -1.30 14.07 -3.80
C GLU A 94 -2.28 14.72 -4.78
N LYS A 95 -1.98 14.72 -6.07
CA LYS A 95 -2.79 15.42 -7.08
C LYS A 95 -3.30 14.44 -8.12
N ASN A 96 -4.57 14.55 -8.44
CA ASN A 96 -5.16 13.95 -9.63
C ASN A 96 -4.59 14.63 -10.88
N ASN A 97 -3.40 14.23 -11.28
CA ASN A 97 -2.78 14.69 -12.51
C ASN A 97 -3.35 13.87 -13.67
N ASN A 98 -3.85 14.54 -14.68
CA ASN A 98 -4.31 13.88 -15.91
C ASN A 98 -3.38 14.29 -17.07
N LEU A 99 -2.07 14.09 -16.87
CA LEU A 99 -1.02 14.55 -17.77
C LEU A 99 -0.74 13.57 -18.92
N GLY A 100 -1.22 12.33 -18.81
CA GLY A 100 -0.84 11.25 -19.72
C GLY A 100 0.58 10.78 -19.44
N SER A 101 1.51 11.11 -20.33
CA SER A 101 2.95 10.94 -20.16
C SER A 101 3.66 12.26 -20.36
N LEU A 102 4.86 12.39 -19.82
CA LEU A 102 5.73 13.55 -20.05
C LEU A 102 6.77 13.17 -21.09
N PHE A 103 6.95 14.02 -22.11
CA PHE A 103 7.93 13.81 -23.18
C PHE A 103 8.82 15.02 -23.35
N ASP A 104 10.12 14.80 -23.28
CA ASP A 104 11.13 15.79 -23.64
C ASP A 104 11.68 15.50 -25.04
N GLU A 105 11.34 16.35 -25.99
CA GLU A 105 11.75 16.20 -27.39
C GLU A 105 13.26 16.37 -27.60
N ASN A 106 13.93 17.17 -26.78
CA ASN A 106 15.35 17.43 -26.94
C ASN A 106 16.18 16.21 -26.51
N SER A 107 15.89 15.66 -25.35
CA SER A 107 16.61 14.49 -24.83
C SER A 107 16.06 13.16 -25.34
N LYS A 108 14.92 13.16 -26.06
CA LYS A 108 14.20 11.95 -26.50
C LYS A 108 13.82 11.02 -25.35
N ILE A 109 13.49 11.61 -24.20
CA ILE A 109 13.07 10.87 -23.00
C ILE A 109 11.57 11.02 -22.82
N VAL A 110 10.89 9.90 -22.59
CA VAL A 110 9.50 9.86 -22.16
C VAL A 110 9.40 9.24 -20.76
N VAL A 111 8.57 9.83 -19.91
CA VAL A 111 8.32 9.37 -18.55
C VAL A 111 6.84 9.14 -18.38
N CYS A 112 6.47 8.00 -17.80
CA CYS A 112 5.10 7.62 -17.49
C CYS A 112 5.02 6.90 -16.15
N GLY A 113 3.83 6.83 -15.60
CA GLY A 113 3.55 6.16 -14.34
C GLY A 113 2.13 6.45 -13.86
N ASP A 114 1.70 5.76 -12.82
CA ASP A 114 0.40 5.97 -12.19
C ASP A 114 0.20 7.42 -11.74
N TRP A 115 1.24 8.04 -11.21
CA TRP A 115 1.27 9.44 -10.77
C TRP A 115 1.00 10.46 -11.89
N CYS A 116 1.17 10.06 -13.16
CA CYS A 116 0.79 10.88 -14.31
C CYS A 116 -0.73 10.89 -14.55
N MET A 117 -1.46 9.88 -14.05
CA MET A 117 -2.88 9.68 -14.29
C MET A 117 -3.60 9.07 -13.06
N ASN A 118 -3.91 9.91 -12.08
CA ASN A 118 -4.76 9.56 -10.92
C ASN A 118 -4.23 8.50 -9.95
N GLY A 119 -2.95 8.11 -10.01
CA GLY A 119 -2.31 7.28 -8.99
C GLY A 119 -2.86 5.86 -8.83
N LYS A 120 -3.47 5.26 -9.88
CA LYS A 120 -4.06 3.91 -9.85
C LYS A 120 -3.42 3.01 -10.90
N ILE A 121 -3.63 1.70 -10.78
CA ILE A 121 -3.15 0.70 -11.77
C ILE A 121 -3.58 1.06 -13.19
N GLU A 122 -4.85 1.45 -13.35
CA GLU A 122 -5.37 1.93 -14.64
C GLU A 122 -4.62 3.16 -15.13
N GLY A 123 -4.32 4.12 -14.23
CA GLY A 123 -3.52 5.31 -14.55
C GLY A 123 -2.13 4.96 -15.05
N ALA A 124 -1.47 3.98 -14.45
CA ALA A 124 -0.17 3.49 -14.91
C ALA A 124 -0.26 2.93 -16.36
N PHE A 125 -1.29 2.11 -16.62
CA PHE A 125 -1.53 1.54 -17.96
C PHE A 125 -1.82 2.62 -19.00
N LEU A 126 -2.73 3.54 -18.72
CA LEU A 126 -3.10 4.62 -19.64
C LEU A 126 -1.94 5.56 -19.93
N SER A 127 -1.15 5.90 -18.91
CA SER A 127 0.06 6.71 -19.04
C SER A 127 1.11 6.02 -19.90
N ALA A 128 1.32 4.70 -19.73
CA ALA A 128 2.23 3.93 -20.57
C ALA A 128 1.78 3.85 -22.02
N LYS A 129 0.48 3.70 -22.27
CA LYS A 129 -0.10 3.72 -23.62
C LYS A 129 0.11 5.06 -24.32
N ASP A 130 -0.08 6.17 -23.62
CA ASP A 130 0.19 7.52 -24.12
C ASP A 130 1.68 7.69 -24.44
N ALA A 131 2.58 7.23 -23.56
CA ALA A 131 4.02 7.24 -23.77
C ALA A 131 4.42 6.48 -25.06
N ALA A 132 3.88 5.27 -25.25
CA ALA A 132 4.12 4.46 -26.44
C ALA A 132 3.66 5.19 -27.72
N ASN A 133 2.46 5.80 -27.70
CA ASN A 133 1.94 6.55 -28.83
C ASN A 133 2.80 7.79 -29.16
N LYS A 134 3.41 8.44 -28.18
CA LYS A 134 4.33 9.55 -28.39
C LYS A 134 5.63 9.05 -29.06
N ILE A 135 6.22 7.96 -28.56
CA ILE A 135 7.45 7.38 -29.12
C ILE A 135 7.23 6.96 -30.58
N LEU A 136 6.13 6.29 -30.89
CA LEU A 136 5.83 5.80 -32.25
C LEU A 136 5.73 6.91 -33.31
N LYS A 137 5.54 8.16 -32.92
CA LYS A 137 5.57 9.32 -33.86
C LYS A 137 6.97 9.73 -34.25
N TYR A 138 8.01 9.25 -33.57
CA TYR A 138 9.41 9.61 -33.79
C TYR A 138 10.26 8.47 -34.37
N ILE A 139 9.63 7.32 -34.60
CA ILE A 139 10.21 6.17 -35.30
C ILE A 139 9.65 6.11 -36.71
#